data_efbc6f68534b6fa35b2183eef1dcc42f
#
_entry.id   efbc6f68534b6fa35b2183eef1dcc42f
#
_cell.length_a   1.000
_cell.length_b   1.000
_cell.length_c   1.000
_cell.angle_alpha   90.00
_cell.angle_beta   90.00
_cell.angle_gamma   90.00
#
_symmetry.space_group_name_H-M   'P 1'
#
loop_
_entity.id
_entity.type
_entity.pdbx_description
1 polymer ?
#
loop_
_entity_poly.entity_id
_entity_poly.type
_entity_poly.pdbx_seq_one_letter_code
_entity_poly.pdbx_strand_id
1 'polypeptide(L)'
;MFKKSDSFKPFEKRVWLSTPTMHGEELQYMTEAYVTNWMSTVGKNIDEVERLACKKVGCKYAVALSAGTAALHLAVKLAGVKPGDKVFCSDMTFCATVNPVTY
;
A
#
# COMPACT_ATOMS: atom_id res chain seq x y z
N MET A 1 9.92 27.65 -10.99
CA MET A 1 9.06 27.21 -12.11
C MET A 1 9.99 26.64 -13.21
N PHE A 2 9.90 25.36 -13.50
CA PHE A 2 10.77 24.72 -14.50
C PHE A 2 10.36 25.20 -15.90
N LYS A 3 11.29 25.74 -16.69
CA LYS A 3 11.04 26.09 -18.09
C LYS A 3 10.92 24.81 -18.91
N LYS A 4 9.85 24.66 -19.67
CA LYS A 4 9.67 23.57 -20.62
C LYS A 4 10.78 23.68 -21.69
N SER A 5 11.51 22.62 -21.94
CA SER A 5 12.45 22.57 -23.06
C SER A 5 11.71 22.57 -24.39
N ASP A 6 12.10 23.39 -25.33
CA ASP A 6 11.51 23.45 -26.68
C ASP A 6 11.68 22.16 -27.48
N SER A 7 12.58 21.27 -27.02
CA SER A 7 12.83 19.94 -27.60
C SER A 7 11.94 18.84 -27.01
N PHE A 8 11.13 19.15 -25.99
CA PHE A 8 10.27 18.14 -25.36
C PHE A 8 9.10 17.76 -26.26
N LYS A 9 9.07 16.52 -26.72
CA LYS A 9 7.93 15.91 -27.40
C LYS A 9 7.13 15.10 -26.38
N PRO A 10 5.84 15.41 -26.14
CA PRO A 10 5.00 14.60 -25.28
C PRO A 10 4.83 13.20 -25.87
N PHE A 11 4.63 12.21 -25.00
CA PHE A 11 4.30 10.86 -25.44
C PHE A 11 2.98 10.86 -26.24
N GLU A 12 2.93 10.08 -27.32
CA GLU A 12 1.71 9.94 -28.13
C GLU A 12 0.55 9.31 -27.34
N LYS A 13 0.88 8.43 -26.41
CA LYS A 13 -0.09 7.81 -25.52
C LYS A 13 0.16 8.23 -24.09
N ARG A 14 -0.91 8.33 -23.31
CA ARG A 14 -0.82 8.62 -21.88
C ARG A 14 -0.02 7.53 -21.15
N VAL A 15 1.01 7.93 -20.44
CA VAL A 15 1.75 7.06 -19.51
C VAL A 15 1.13 7.22 -18.11
N TRP A 16 0.61 6.13 -17.57
CA TRP A 16 0.03 6.10 -16.24
C TRP A 16 1.14 5.93 -15.19
N LEU A 17 0.99 6.61 -14.06
CA LEU A 17 1.98 6.54 -12.98
C LEU A 17 2.07 5.14 -12.36
N SER A 18 0.92 4.51 -12.16
CA SER A 18 0.84 3.19 -11.55
C SER A 18 -0.35 2.44 -12.13
N THR A 19 -0.07 1.46 -12.96
CA THR A 19 -1.08 0.60 -13.57
C THR A 19 -1.06 -0.75 -12.87
N PRO A 20 -2.21 -1.28 -12.43
CA PRO A 20 -2.28 -2.63 -11.91
C PRO A 20 -1.80 -3.64 -12.97
N THR A 21 -1.08 -4.66 -12.54
CA THR A 21 -0.66 -5.77 -13.39
C THR A 21 -1.30 -7.05 -12.86
N MET A 22 -2.01 -7.75 -13.74
CA MET A 22 -2.58 -9.04 -13.43
C MET A 22 -1.61 -10.15 -13.83
N HIS A 23 -1.47 -11.16 -12.98
CA HIS A 23 -0.54 -12.29 -13.18
C HIS A 23 -1.27 -13.56 -13.61
N GLY A 24 -2.63 -13.56 -13.59
CA GLY A 24 -3.48 -14.62 -14.14
C GLY A 24 -4.22 -15.46 -13.10
N GLU A 25 -3.83 -15.45 -11.86
CA GLU A 25 -4.44 -16.26 -10.79
C GLU A 25 -5.47 -15.49 -9.96
N GLU A 26 -5.53 -14.16 -10.09
CA GLU A 26 -6.36 -13.29 -9.24
C GLU A 26 -7.84 -13.66 -9.30
N LEU A 27 -8.34 -13.94 -10.52
CA LEU A 27 -9.74 -14.32 -10.71
C LEU A 27 -10.06 -15.65 -10.02
N GLN A 28 -9.11 -16.59 -10.01
CA GLN A 28 -9.28 -17.88 -9.32
C GLN A 28 -9.42 -17.67 -7.80
N TYR A 29 -8.53 -16.88 -7.18
CA TYR A 29 -8.59 -16.56 -5.76
C TYR A 29 -9.87 -15.82 -5.39
N MET A 30 -10.30 -14.86 -6.22
CA MET A 30 -11.56 -14.14 -6.01
C MET A 30 -12.78 -15.07 -6.10
N THR A 31 -12.78 -15.97 -7.09
CA THR A 31 -13.86 -16.95 -7.29
C THR A 31 -13.92 -17.93 -6.12
N GLU A 32 -12.78 -18.46 -5.67
CA GLU A 32 -12.69 -19.34 -4.51
C GLU A 32 -13.24 -18.64 -3.25
N ALA A 33 -12.82 -17.41 -3.01
CA ALA A 33 -13.32 -16.65 -1.86
C ALA A 33 -14.83 -16.42 -1.93
N TYR A 34 -15.36 -16.13 -3.10
CA TYR A 34 -16.79 -15.94 -3.31
C TYR A 34 -17.60 -17.23 -3.08
N VAL A 35 -17.16 -18.34 -3.70
CA VAL A 35 -17.86 -19.63 -3.60
C VAL A 35 -17.83 -20.20 -2.18
N THR A 36 -16.73 -19.98 -1.46
CA THR A 36 -16.57 -20.43 -0.08
C THR A 36 -17.13 -19.43 0.95
N ASN A 37 -17.70 -18.31 0.51
CA ASN A 37 -18.25 -17.25 1.34
C ASN A 37 -17.21 -16.58 2.28
N TRP A 38 -15.94 -16.55 1.89
CA TRP A 38 -14.86 -15.88 2.62
C TRP A 38 -14.48 -14.54 1.99
N MET A 39 -15.46 -13.73 1.67
CA MET A 39 -15.34 -12.36 1.16
C MET A 39 -15.32 -11.32 2.30
N SER A 40 -14.61 -11.62 3.38
CA SER A 40 -14.59 -10.82 4.61
C SER A 40 -13.17 -10.40 4.98
N THR A 41 -13.04 -9.78 6.16
CA THR A 41 -11.76 -9.34 6.75
C THR A 41 -10.92 -10.49 7.34
N VAL A 42 -11.43 -11.70 7.29
CA VAL A 42 -10.76 -12.93 7.69
C VAL A 42 -10.90 -13.98 6.60
N GLY A 43 -9.99 -14.94 6.57
CA GLY A 43 -10.04 -16.06 5.63
C GLY A 43 -8.67 -16.44 5.08
N LYS A 44 -8.64 -17.60 4.44
CA LYS A 44 -7.43 -18.25 3.93
C LYS A 44 -6.51 -17.32 3.13
N ASN A 45 -7.04 -16.46 2.28
CA ASN A 45 -6.25 -15.58 1.45
C ASN A 45 -5.53 -14.50 2.29
N ILE A 46 -6.19 -13.97 3.32
CA ILE A 46 -5.61 -12.99 4.24
C ILE A 46 -4.52 -13.65 5.08
N ASP A 47 -4.81 -14.81 5.66
CA ASP A 47 -3.85 -15.58 6.45
C ASP A 47 -2.58 -15.91 5.65
N GLU A 48 -2.75 -16.28 4.37
CA GLU A 48 -1.62 -16.57 3.49
C GLU A 48 -0.80 -15.32 3.14
N VAL A 49 -1.43 -14.17 2.91
CA VAL A 49 -0.74 -12.89 2.70
C VAL A 49 0.10 -12.53 3.92
N GLU A 50 -0.46 -12.65 5.13
CA GLU A 50 0.25 -12.36 6.37
C GLU A 50 1.43 -13.32 6.58
N ARG A 51 1.21 -14.61 6.35
CA ARG A 51 2.25 -15.65 6.43
C ARG A 51 3.39 -15.38 5.45
N LEU A 52 3.07 -15.05 4.20
CA LEU A 52 4.06 -14.75 3.16
C LEU A 52 4.82 -13.45 3.46
N ALA A 53 4.15 -12.43 3.98
CA ALA A 53 4.77 -11.19 4.41
C ALA A 53 5.79 -11.47 5.53
N CYS A 54 5.42 -12.23 6.55
CA CYS A 54 6.34 -12.64 7.61
C CYS A 54 7.57 -13.36 7.04
N LYS A 55 7.36 -14.31 6.14
CA LYS A 55 8.46 -15.08 5.52
C LYS A 55 9.38 -14.20 4.67
N LYS A 56 8.82 -13.28 3.90
CA LYS A 56 9.57 -12.40 2.99
C LYS A 56 10.39 -11.35 3.72
N VAL A 57 9.80 -10.75 4.75
CA VAL A 57 10.40 -9.64 5.50
C VAL A 57 11.23 -10.13 6.69
N GLY A 58 11.04 -11.38 7.11
CA GLY A 58 11.71 -11.94 8.27
C GLY A 58 11.16 -11.43 9.62
N CYS A 59 9.92 -10.93 9.63
CA CYS A 59 9.25 -10.48 10.84
C CYS A 59 8.44 -11.62 11.50
N LYS A 60 8.18 -11.49 12.81
CA LYS A 60 7.45 -12.50 13.56
C LYS A 60 5.95 -12.48 13.29
N TYR A 61 5.40 -11.29 13.03
CA TYR A 61 3.97 -11.08 12.83
C TYR A 61 3.76 -10.11 11.65
N ALA A 62 2.66 -10.29 10.95
CA ALA A 62 2.15 -9.36 9.94
C ALA A 62 0.64 -9.25 10.11
N VAL A 63 0.08 -8.10 9.80
CA VAL A 63 -1.36 -7.84 9.84
C VAL A 63 -1.77 -7.15 8.54
N ALA A 64 -2.71 -7.76 7.83
CA ALA A 64 -3.29 -7.17 6.64
C ALA A 64 -4.28 -6.06 7.01
N LEU A 65 -4.17 -4.90 6.39
CA LEU A 65 -5.05 -3.76 6.60
C LEU A 65 -5.68 -3.34 5.26
N SER A 66 -6.80 -2.65 5.33
CA SER A 66 -7.59 -2.24 4.16
C SER A 66 -6.86 -1.26 3.24
N ALA A 67 -5.87 -0.52 3.75
CA ALA A 67 -5.10 0.45 2.98
C ALA A 67 -3.74 0.74 3.61
N GLY A 68 -2.76 1.14 2.79
CA GLY A 68 -1.46 1.59 3.26
C GLY A 68 -1.54 2.79 4.21
N THR A 69 -2.50 3.69 4.01
CA THR A 69 -2.75 4.81 4.92
C THR A 69 -3.11 4.34 6.32
N ALA A 70 -3.95 3.31 6.43
CA ALA A 70 -4.31 2.71 7.72
C ALA A 70 -3.10 2.05 8.38
N ALA A 71 -2.25 1.37 7.59
CA ALA A 71 -1.03 0.77 8.07
C ALA A 71 -0.03 1.81 8.62
N LEU A 72 0.15 2.91 7.90
CA LEU A 72 1.01 4.01 8.35
C LEU A 72 0.47 4.67 9.62
N HIS A 73 -0.85 4.90 9.70
CA HIS A 73 -1.46 5.46 10.91
C HIS A 73 -1.23 4.54 12.13
N LEU A 74 -1.44 3.24 11.96
CA LEU A 74 -1.18 2.28 13.03
C LEU A 74 0.30 2.25 13.41
N ALA A 75 1.21 2.28 12.43
CA ALA A 75 2.65 2.32 12.68
C ALA A 75 3.09 3.56 13.47
N VAL A 76 2.59 4.74 13.12
CA VAL A 76 2.86 6.00 13.84
C VAL A 76 2.37 5.91 15.29
N LYS A 77 1.17 5.37 15.51
CA LYS A 77 0.63 5.16 16.87
C LYS A 77 1.46 4.16 17.68
N LEU A 78 1.87 3.05 17.07
CA LEU A 78 2.71 2.04 17.73
C LEU A 78 4.11 2.56 18.03
N ALA A 79 4.65 3.46 17.22
CA ALA A 79 5.90 4.16 17.49
C ALA A 79 5.80 5.15 18.65
N GLY A 80 4.60 5.42 19.16
CA GLY A 80 4.39 6.31 20.29
C GLY A 80 4.51 7.81 19.98
N VAL A 81 4.42 8.18 18.71
CA VAL A 81 4.50 9.59 18.26
C VAL A 81 3.37 10.40 18.90
N LYS A 82 3.71 11.60 19.39
CA LYS A 82 2.82 12.50 20.11
C LYS A 82 2.86 13.91 19.52
N PRO A 83 1.85 14.74 19.78
CA PRO A 83 1.88 16.16 19.41
C PRO A 83 3.15 16.84 19.91
N GLY A 84 3.86 17.52 19.00
CA GLY A 84 5.14 18.18 19.28
C GLY A 84 6.36 17.36 18.87
N ASP A 85 6.23 16.07 18.59
CA ASP A 85 7.33 15.23 18.09
C ASP A 85 7.69 15.59 16.65
N LYS A 86 8.94 15.31 16.28
CA LYS A 86 9.44 15.50 14.93
C LYS A 86 9.51 14.16 14.24
N VAL A 87 8.86 14.06 13.08
CA VAL A 87 8.86 12.87 12.24
C VAL A 87 9.54 13.18 10.91
N PHE A 88 10.53 12.36 10.52
CA PHE A 88 11.20 12.46 9.23
C PHE A 88 10.49 11.56 8.23
N CYS A 89 10.21 12.09 7.05
CA CYS A 89 9.62 11.33 5.95
C CYS A 89 10.23 11.77 4.61
N SER A 90 10.02 10.95 3.58
CA SER A 90 10.37 11.32 2.20
C SER A 90 9.47 12.47 1.73
N ASP A 91 10.05 13.42 0.97
CA ASP A 91 9.32 14.53 0.36
C ASP A 91 8.72 14.15 -1.00
N MET A 92 9.34 13.20 -1.72
CA MET A 92 8.81 12.66 -2.97
C MET A 92 8.01 11.38 -2.69
N THR A 93 6.78 11.56 -2.21
CA THR A 93 5.92 10.45 -1.82
C THR A 93 4.44 10.82 -1.94
N PHE A 94 3.56 9.83 -1.85
CA PHE A 94 2.13 10.06 -1.77
C PHE A 94 1.76 10.72 -0.43
N CYS A 95 0.79 11.63 -0.43
CA CYS A 95 0.40 12.39 0.77
C CYS A 95 0.01 11.50 1.96
N ALA A 96 -0.45 10.29 1.70
CA ALA A 96 -0.74 9.32 2.76
C ALA A 96 0.49 8.90 3.59
N THR A 97 1.70 9.23 3.16
CA THR A 97 2.91 9.00 3.97
C THR A 97 2.99 9.98 5.14
N VAL A 98 2.55 11.22 4.97
CA VAL A 98 2.65 12.29 5.97
C VAL A 98 1.35 12.53 6.73
N ASN A 99 0.20 12.35 6.08
CA ASN A 99 -1.10 12.60 6.71
C ASN A 99 -1.32 11.86 8.03
N PRO A 100 -0.95 10.58 8.20
CA PRO A 100 -1.11 9.86 9.46
C PRO A 100 -0.34 10.45 10.65
N VAL A 101 0.69 11.25 10.38
CA VAL A 101 1.44 11.95 11.46
C VAL A 101 0.60 13.06 12.07
N THR A 102 -0.39 13.57 11.34
CA THR A 102 -1.26 14.66 11.78
C THR A 102 -2.61 14.21 12.37
N TYR A 103 -2.90 12.93 12.38
CA TYR A 103 -4.18 12.35 12.85
C TYR A 103 -4.30 12.27 14.38
#